data_6c9acc6a9d1fb60d52111d9abfa89cf4
#
_entry.id   6c9acc6a9d1fb60d52111d9abfa89cf4
#
_cell.length_a   1.000
_cell.length_b   1.000
_cell.length_c   1.000
_cell.angle_alpha   90.00
_cell.angle_beta   90.00
_cell.angle_gamma   90.00
#
_symmetry.space_group_name_H-M   'P 1'
#
loop_
_entity.id
_entity.type
_entity.pdbx_description
1 polymer ?
#
loop_
_entity_poly.entity_id
_entity_poly.type
_entity_poly.pdbx_seq_one_letter_code
_entity_poly.pdbx_strand_id
1 'polypeptide(L)'
;VDDLGAYEARVVDPLSFEHHGVTINVAGGLTAGPTLQRSLELVGERTKGRGAPGEEFFTAVAEGMHAAYVERLKSLGDKPTNSCTTHFCAADSEGNMVALTQTLMSLFGSNVMLPKTGITMNNGMLWFDPEPNKPNSIAAGKRPLCNICPVVVVKDGQPWFCIGASGGRRIVPAVSQLALMLIDRGMDVEAAFHQPKIDVSGVGPIRVNRDLPDAVKKAIAAKLPIVEVTNHMSPLGFANPCAIVRDPATGELTGMNEVMSPWAGGAAQ
;
A
#
# COMPACT_ATOMS: atom_id res chain seq x y z
N VAL A 1 -24.79 21.43 -7.17
CA VAL A 1 -25.33 21.21 -5.82
C VAL A 1 -25.99 19.83 -5.74
N ASP A 2 -26.77 19.47 -6.74
CA ASP A 2 -27.52 18.22 -6.78
C ASP A 2 -26.61 16.98 -6.81
N ASP A 3 -25.52 17.02 -7.56
CA ASP A 3 -24.52 15.94 -7.63
C ASP A 3 -23.83 15.67 -6.28
N LEU A 4 -23.57 16.71 -5.48
CA LEU A 4 -23.03 16.58 -4.13
C LEU A 4 -24.09 16.06 -3.15
N GLY A 5 -25.35 16.50 -3.31
CA GLY A 5 -26.47 16.02 -2.51
C GLY A 5 -26.84 14.56 -2.74
N ALA A 6 -26.61 14.09 -3.96
CA ALA A 6 -26.87 12.70 -4.37
C ALA A 6 -25.70 11.75 -4.05
N TYR A 7 -24.56 12.25 -3.55
CA TYR A 7 -23.41 11.40 -3.22
C TYR A 7 -23.63 10.66 -1.90
N GLU A 8 -23.53 9.34 -1.96
CA GLU A 8 -23.65 8.47 -0.80
C GLU A 8 -22.37 7.66 -0.58
N ALA A 9 -22.05 7.44 0.69
CA ALA A 9 -21.03 6.47 1.08
C ALA A 9 -21.53 5.05 0.77
N ARG A 10 -20.65 4.20 0.25
CA ARG A 10 -20.98 2.81 -0.08
C ARG A 10 -20.30 1.86 0.89
N VAL A 11 -21.06 0.95 1.44
CA VAL A 11 -20.55 -0.23 2.13
C VAL A 11 -20.52 -1.37 1.10
N VAL A 12 -19.37 -1.97 0.92
CA VAL A 12 -19.16 -3.07 -0.04
C VAL A 12 -18.34 -4.16 0.62
N ASP A 13 -18.50 -5.38 0.13
CA ASP A 13 -17.67 -6.50 0.56
C ASP A 13 -16.21 -6.27 0.16
N PRO A 14 -15.25 -6.70 0.98
CA PRO A 14 -13.84 -6.64 0.62
C PRO A 14 -13.52 -7.59 -0.54
N LEU A 15 -12.46 -7.28 -1.27
CA LEU A 15 -11.80 -8.27 -2.12
C LEU A 15 -10.99 -9.17 -1.19
N SER A 16 -11.42 -10.43 -1.08
CA SER A 16 -10.79 -11.43 -0.22
C SER A 16 -10.10 -12.50 -1.06
N PHE A 17 -8.89 -12.87 -0.68
CA PHE A 17 -8.13 -13.93 -1.35
C PHE A 17 -7.17 -14.62 -0.38
N GLU A 18 -6.82 -15.87 -0.70
CA GLU A 18 -5.91 -16.67 0.10
C GLU A 18 -4.45 -16.47 -0.33
N HIS A 19 -3.54 -16.40 0.64
CA HIS A 19 -2.11 -16.40 0.41
C HIS A 19 -1.40 -17.13 1.56
N HIS A 20 -0.77 -18.27 1.25
CA HIS A 20 0.04 -19.08 2.17
C HIS A 20 -0.63 -19.35 3.54
N GLY A 21 -1.92 -19.68 3.53
CA GLY A 21 -2.66 -20.09 4.72
C GLY A 21 -3.27 -18.93 5.52
N VAL A 22 -3.30 -17.75 4.96
CA VAL A 22 -4.03 -16.60 5.52
C VAL A 22 -5.01 -16.03 4.51
N THR A 23 -6.09 -15.43 4.98
CA THR A 23 -7.04 -14.68 4.16
C THR A 23 -6.68 -13.20 4.18
N ILE A 24 -6.42 -12.61 3.03
CA ILE A 24 -6.12 -11.19 2.87
C ILE A 24 -7.37 -10.46 2.37
N ASN A 25 -7.79 -9.45 3.13
CA ASN A 25 -8.95 -8.63 2.82
C ASN A 25 -8.51 -7.21 2.47
N VAL A 26 -8.89 -6.73 1.29
CA VAL A 26 -8.50 -5.41 0.79
C VAL A 26 -9.69 -4.68 0.17
N ALA A 27 -9.60 -3.38 0.03
CA ALA A 27 -10.56 -2.63 -0.76
C ALA A 27 -10.46 -3.07 -2.24
N GLY A 28 -11.59 -3.49 -2.81
CA GLY A 28 -11.70 -3.92 -4.22
C GLY A 28 -11.96 -2.78 -5.21
N GLY A 29 -12.33 -3.14 -6.44
CA GLY A 29 -12.74 -2.20 -7.48
C GLY A 29 -11.62 -1.26 -7.95
N LEU A 30 -11.91 0.04 -8.04
CA LEU A 30 -10.98 1.06 -8.54
C LEU A 30 -9.98 1.54 -7.46
N THR A 31 -9.43 0.60 -6.71
CA THR A 31 -8.38 0.85 -5.71
C THR A 31 -7.08 0.12 -6.10
N ALA A 32 -6.12 0.09 -5.19
CA ALA A 32 -4.88 -0.67 -5.38
C ALA A 32 -4.99 -2.14 -4.93
N GLY A 33 -6.09 -2.54 -4.27
CA GLY A 33 -6.29 -3.92 -3.80
C GLY A 33 -6.15 -5.00 -4.87
N PRO A 34 -6.78 -4.88 -6.05
CA PRO A 34 -6.60 -5.85 -7.14
C PRO A 34 -5.15 -5.96 -7.62
N THR A 35 -4.39 -4.86 -7.56
CA THR A 35 -2.96 -4.88 -7.91
C THR A 35 -2.12 -5.56 -6.82
N LEU A 36 -2.47 -5.39 -5.55
CA LEU A 36 -1.87 -6.14 -4.45
C LEU A 36 -2.10 -7.64 -4.65
N GLN A 37 -3.34 -8.08 -4.83
CA GLN A 37 -3.67 -9.47 -5.09
C GLN A 37 -2.83 -10.03 -6.24
N ARG A 38 -2.84 -9.34 -7.38
CA ARG A 38 -2.10 -9.78 -8.57
C ARG A 38 -0.58 -9.85 -8.32
N SER A 39 -0.03 -8.91 -7.57
CA SER A 39 1.39 -8.92 -7.18
C SER A 39 1.73 -10.16 -6.37
N LEU A 40 0.93 -10.51 -5.37
CA LEU A 40 1.16 -11.68 -4.52
C LEU A 40 1.02 -12.99 -5.29
N GLU A 41 0.05 -13.09 -6.20
CA GLU A 41 -0.09 -14.23 -7.13
C GLU A 41 1.17 -14.45 -7.97
N LEU A 42 1.73 -13.38 -8.54
CA LEU A 42 2.91 -13.43 -9.42
C LEU A 42 4.21 -13.68 -8.66
N VAL A 43 4.30 -13.26 -7.42
CA VAL A 43 5.43 -13.56 -6.53
C VAL A 43 5.43 -15.06 -6.16
N GLY A 44 4.28 -15.63 -5.91
CA GLY A 44 4.09 -17.07 -5.62
C GLY A 44 4.91 -17.54 -4.41
N GLU A 45 5.47 -18.74 -4.52
CA GLU A 45 6.23 -19.41 -3.46
C GLU A 45 7.65 -18.83 -3.23
N ARG A 46 8.14 -17.97 -4.13
CA ARG A 46 9.53 -17.49 -4.15
C ARG A 46 9.90 -16.60 -2.97
N THR A 47 8.92 -16.10 -2.22
CA THR A 47 9.12 -15.25 -1.03
C THR A 47 9.19 -16.03 0.27
N LYS A 48 8.79 -17.32 0.25
CA LYS A 48 8.81 -18.16 1.44
C LYS A 48 10.20 -18.33 2.03
N GLY A 49 10.26 -18.40 3.35
CA GLY A 49 11.50 -18.63 4.09
C GLY A 49 11.38 -18.19 5.55
N ARG A 50 12.51 -17.93 6.19
CA ARG A 50 12.55 -17.42 7.57
C ARG A 50 13.54 -16.29 7.72
N GLY A 51 13.20 -15.32 8.57
CA GLY A 51 14.05 -14.19 8.92
C GLY A 51 14.24 -13.19 7.78
N ALA A 52 15.30 -12.40 7.81
CA ALA A 52 15.53 -11.30 6.88
C ALA A 52 15.47 -11.72 5.40
N PRO A 53 14.83 -10.92 4.53
CA PRO A 53 14.73 -11.21 3.11
C PRO A 53 16.09 -11.08 2.40
N GLY A 54 16.35 -11.97 1.44
CA GLY A 54 17.56 -11.98 0.63
C GLY A 54 17.28 -11.75 -0.86
N GLU A 55 18.26 -12.15 -1.72
CA GLU A 55 18.24 -11.94 -3.16
C GLU A 55 16.97 -12.49 -3.83
N GLU A 56 16.59 -13.73 -3.51
CA GLU A 56 15.43 -14.37 -4.12
C GLU A 56 14.12 -13.65 -3.78
N PHE A 57 13.94 -13.26 -2.51
CA PHE A 57 12.76 -12.49 -2.07
C PHE A 57 12.63 -11.19 -2.85
N PHE A 58 13.67 -10.36 -2.84
CA PHE A 58 13.61 -9.05 -3.48
C PHE A 58 13.51 -9.15 -5.01
N THR A 59 14.13 -10.15 -5.62
CA THR A 59 14.01 -10.41 -7.06
C THR A 59 12.59 -10.85 -7.42
N ALA A 60 12.00 -11.76 -6.64
CA ALA A 60 10.62 -12.19 -6.82
C ALA A 60 9.64 -11.03 -6.70
N VAL A 61 9.80 -10.21 -5.64
CA VAL A 61 8.98 -9.01 -5.42
C VAL A 61 9.14 -8.03 -6.59
N ALA A 62 10.37 -7.77 -7.04
CA ALA A 62 10.64 -6.87 -8.16
C ALA A 62 9.96 -7.32 -9.45
N GLU A 63 10.12 -8.59 -9.83
CA GLU A 63 9.53 -9.14 -11.07
C GLU A 63 8.00 -9.22 -10.98
N GLY A 64 7.46 -9.79 -9.89
CA GLY A 64 6.01 -9.99 -9.72
C GLY A 64 5.25 -8.66 -9.65
N MET A 65 5.74 -7.69 -8.88
CA MET A 65 5.10 -6.39 -8.80
C MET A 65 5.25 -5.58 -10.09
N HIS A 66 6.41 -5.65 -10.76
CA HIS A 66 6.58 -4.99 -12.05
C HIS A 66 5.54 -5.49 -13.06
N ALA A 67 5.36 -6.81 -13.17
CA ALA A 67 4.36 -7.39 -14.04
C ALA A 67 2.94 -6.94 -13.68
N ALA A 68 2.57 -6.94 -12.39
CA ALA A 68 1.28 -6.45 -11.94
C ALA A 68 1.05 -4.96 -12.26
N TYR A 69 2.08 -4.12 -12.14
CA TYR A 69 1.98 -2.71 -12.52
C TYR A 69 1.86 -2.50 -14.02
N VAL A 70 2.54 -3.29 -14.85
CA VAL A 70 2.35 -3.28 -16.31
C VAL A 70 0.91 -3.60 -16.66
N GLU A 71 0.33 -4.64 -16.06
CA GLU A 71 -1.09 -5.00 -16.23
C GLU A 71 -2.01 -3.86 -15.77
N ARG A 72 -1.77 -3.27 -14.58
CA ARG A 72 -2.54 -2.14 -14.04
C ARG A 72 -2.54 -0.94 -14.97
N LEU A 73 -1.38 -0.52 -15.44
CA LEU A 73 -1.23 0.66 -16.29
C LEU A 73 -1.94 0.46 -17.64
N LYS A 74 -1.86 -0.74 -18.19
CA LYS A 74 -2.51 -1.09 -19.46
C LYS A 74 -4.03 -1.15 -19.35
N SER A 75 -4.55 -1.78 -18.28
CA SER A 75 -5.98 -2.07 -18.13
C SER A 75 -6.76 -0.97 -17.43
N LEU A 76 -6.16 -0.28 -16.46
CA LEU A 76 -6.83 0.69 -15.60
C LEU A 76 -6.39 2.13 -15.85
N GLY A 77 -5.28 2.35 -16.56
CA GLY A 77 -4.81 3.67 -16.97
C GLY A 77 -4.38 4.56 -15.80
N ASP A 78 -3.55 4.02 -14.91
CA ASP A 78 -3.01 4.77 -13.79
C ASP A 78 -2.04 5.87 -14.26
N LYS A 79 -2.13 7.06 -13.65
CA LYS A 79 -1.28 8.22 -13.92
C LYS A 79 -0.39 8.57 -12.72
N PRO A 80 0.88 8.99 -12.93
CA PRO A 80 1.69 9.53 -11.83
C PRO A 80 1.06 10.81 -11.30
N THR A 81 0.85 10.86 -9.98
CA THR A 81 0.32 12.05 -9.31
C THR A 81 1.07 12.28 -8.00
N ASN A 82 1.28 13.55 -7.64
CA ASN A 82 1.66 13.87 -6.27
C ASN A 82 0.48 13.54 -5.36
N SER A 83 0.74 12.87 -4.24
CA SER A 83 -0.33 12.41 -3.34
C SER A 83 -0.07 12.87 -1.92
N CYS A 84 -1.11 13.37 -1.27
CA CYS A 84 -1.16 13.66 0.15
C CYS A 84 -2.20 12.73 0.78
N THR A 85 -1.74 11.59 1.28
CA THR A 85 -2.57 10.52 1.82
C THR A 85 -2.21 10.31 3.27
N THR A 86 -3.20 9.94 4.08
CA THR A 86 -3.02 9.49 5.46
C THR A 86 -3.53 8.07 5.59
N HIS A 87 -2.81 7.26 6.33
CA HIS A 87 -3.27 5.92 6.73
C HIS A 87 -3.13 5.76 8.23
N PHE A 88 -4.10 5.11 8.86
CA PHE A 88 -4.00 4.68 10.24
C PHE A 88 -4.64 3.30 10.44
N CYS A 89 -4.13 2.61 11.44
CA CYS A 89 -4.67 1.36 11.94
C CYS A 89 -5.20 1.57 13.35
N ALA A 90 -6.27 0.87 13.72
CA ALA A 90 -6.76 0.78 15.09
C ALA A 90 -7.12 -0.67 15.39
N ALA A 91 -6.88 -1.08 16.62
CA ALA A 91 -7.30 -2.39 17.13
C ALA A 91 -7.71 -2.26 18.60
N ASP A 92 -8.61 -3.13 19.05
CA ASP A 92 -9.05 -3.19 20.44
C ASP A 92 -8.73 -4.54 21.09
N SER A 93 -8.98 -4.64 22.39
CA SER A 93 -8.74 -5.86 23.18
C SER A 93 -9.66 -7.03 22.79
N GLU A 94 -10.77 -6.77 22.10
CA GLU A 94 -11.70 -7.78 21.59
C GLU A 94 -11.20 -8.40 20.27
N GLY A 95 -10.16 -7.82 19.65
CA GLY A 95 -9.59 -8.25 18.39
C GLY A 95 -10.20 -7.61 17.15
N ASN A 96 -11.06 -6.58 17.33
CA ASN A 96 -11.52 -5.79 16.20
C ASN A 96 -10.34 -5.01 15.61
N MET A 97 -10.27 -4.94 14.28
CA MET A 97 -9.20 -4.23 13.56
C MET A 97 -9.77 -3.33 12.47
N VAL A 98 -9.20 -2.15 12.33
CA VAL A 98 -9.52 -1.17 11.29
C VAL A 98 -8.24 -0.76 10.57
N ALA A 99 -8.28 -0.78 9.25
CA ALA A 99 -7.28 -0.17 8.37
C ALA A 99 -7.97 0.94 7.56
N LEU A 100 -7.63 2.20 7.80
CA LEU A 100 -8.29 3.33 7.15
C LEU A 100 -7.29 4.17 6.35
N THR A 101 -7.55 4.31 5.06
CA THR A 101 -6.80 5.20 4.17
C THR A 101 -7.69 6.31 3.67
N GLN A 102 -7.30 7.56 3.91
CA GLN A 102 -7.98 8.74 3.42
C GLN A 102 -7.00 9.67 2.70
N THR A 103 -7.51 10.47 1.79
CA THR A 103 -6.66 11.35 1.00
C THR A 103 -7.41 12.58 0.52
N LEU A 104 -6.74 13.69 0.57
CA LEU A 104 -7.11 14.92 -0.14
C LEU A 104 -6.60 14.91 -1.58
N MET A 105 -5.74 13.98 -1.93
CA MET A 105 -4.98 13.84 -3.16
C MET A 105 -3.78 14.79 -3.22
N SER A 106 -3.96 16.07 -3.36
CA SER A 106 -2.90 17.09 -3.25
C SER A 106 -2.83 17.67 -1.84
N LEU A 107 -1.72 18.31 -1.51
CA LEU A 107 -1.58 19.08 -0.26
C LEU A 107 -2.71 20.13 -0.20
N PHE A 108 -3.49 20.09 0.89
CA PHE A 108 -4.73 20.88 1.06
C PHE A 108 -5.84 20.62 0.02
N GLY A 109 -5.76 19.52 -0.74
CA GLY A 109 -6.81 19.09 -1.68
C GLY A 109 -7.18 20.15 -2.71
N SER A 110 -8.47 20.49 -2.79
CA SER A 110 -8.98 21.55 -3.68
C SER A 110 -8.81 22.97 -3.14
N ASN A 111 -8.23 23.16 -1.97
CA ASN A 111 -8.18 24.42 -1.22
C ASN A 111 -9.57 25.00 -0.86
N VAL A 112 -10.62 24.18 -0.91
CA VAL A 112 -11.98 24.54 -0.51
C VAL A 112 -12.28 23.86 0.81
N MET A 113 -12.55 24.64 1.84
CA MET A 113 -13.00 24.15 3.16
C MET A 113 -14.50 24.39 3.30
N LEU A 114 -15.23 23.37 3.75
CA LEU A 114 -16.66 23.47 4.01
C LEU A 114 -16.88 24.24 5.32
N PRO A 115 -17.55 25.42 5.29
CA PRO A 115 -17.58 26.32 6.45
C PRO A 115 -18.35 25.75 7.65
N LYS A 116 -19.31 24.84 7.41
CA LYS A 116 -20.12 24.24 8.50
C LYS A 116 -19.42 23.08 9.21
N THR A 117 -18.50 22.40 8.55
CA THR A 117 -17.86 21.18 9.08
C THR A 117 -16.36 21.35 9.33
N GLY A 118 -15.72 22.36 8.73
CA GLY A 118 -14.28 22.53 8.74
C GLY A 118 -13.52 21.51 7.88
N ILE A 119 -14.23 20.67 7.12
CA ILE A 119 -13.60 19.62 6.29
C ILE A 119 -13.11 20.25 4.98
N THR A 120 -11.83 20.02 4.69
CA THR A 120 -11.23 20.37 3.40
C THR A 120 -11.65 19.37 2.33
N MET A 121 -12.12 19.86 1.20
CA MET A 121 -12.51 19.02 0.06
C MET A 121 -11.26 18.49 -0.66
N ASN A 122 -11.32 17.22 -1.06
CA ASN A 122 -10.28 16.62 -1.89
C ASN A 122 -10.31 17.19 -3.33
N ASN A 123 -9.26 16.96 -4.09
CA ASN A 123 -9.18 17.21 -5.51
C ASN A 123 -8.97 15.92 -6.34
N GLY A 124 -9.62 14.83 -5.92
CA GLY A 124 -9.52 13.50 -6.53
C GLY A 124 -9.81 13.43 -8.03
N MET A 125 -10.40 14.46 -8.61
CA MET A 125 -10.54 14.59 -10.08
C MET A 125 -9.19 14.52 -10.81
N LEU A 126 -8.08 14.86 -10.16
CA LEU A 126 -6.75 14.77 -10.74
C LEU A 126 -6.25 13.34 -10.93
N TRP A 127 -6.93 12.34 -10.35
CA TRP A 127 -6.63 10.94 -10.65
C TRP A 127 -7.13 10.49 -12.01
N PHE A 128 -8.12 11.18 -12.60
CA PHE A 128 -8.56 10.86 -13.95
C PHE A 128 -7.49 11.19 -15.01
N ASP A 129 -7.58 10.49 -16.14
CA ASP A 129 -6.87 10.85 -17.35
C ASP A 129 -7.68 11.91 -18.09
N PRO A 130 -7.14 13.13 -18.36
CA PRO A 130 -7.84 14.15 -19.13
C PRO A 130 -7.97 13.80 -20.61
N GLU A 131 -7.16 12.85 -21.13
CA GLU A 131 -7.28 12.39 -22.51
C GLU A 131 -8.50 11.50 -22.69
N PRO A 132 -9.31 11.71 -23.73
CA PRO A 132 -10.47 10.87 -23.99
C PRO A 132 -10.07 9.45 -24.43
N ASN A 133 -10.99 8.51 -24.27
CA ASN A 133 -10.87 7.12 -24.72
C ASN A 133 -9.73 6.32 -24.05
N LYS A 134 -9.31 6.73 -22.86
CA LYS A 134 -8.41 5.93 -21.99
C LYS A 134 -9.24 5.21 -20.92
N PRO A 135 -8.73 4.12 -20.33
CA PRO A 135 -9.46 3.38 -19.28
C PRO A 135 -9.90 4.26 -18.12
N ASN A 136 -9.08 5.26 -17.74
CA ASN A 136 -9.35 6.16 -16.61
C ASN A 136 -9.73 7.60 -17.07
N SER A 137 -10.25 7.76 -18.28
CA SER A 137 -10.71 9.08 -18.77
C SER A 137 -11.88 9.63 -17.96
N ILE A 138 -11.97 10.95 -17.88
CA ILE A 138 -13.08 11.65 -17.22
C ILE A 138 -14.40 11.32 -17.94
N ALA A 139 -15.42 10.95 -17.16
CA ALA A 139 -16.78 10.77 -17.65
C ALA A 139 -17.78 11.04 -16.52
N ALA A 140 -19.02 11.41 -16.90
CA ALA A 140 -20.10 11.64 -15.94
C ALA A 140 -20.40 10.38 -15.11
N GLY A 141 -20.60 10.53 -13.81
CA GLY A 141 -20.90 9.44 -12.88
C GLY A 141 -19.73 8.46 -12.62
N LYS A 142 -18.57 8.67 -13.25
CA LYS A 142 -17.40 7.79 -13.11
C LYS A 142 -16.59 8.14 -11.85
N ARG A 143 -16.02 7.10 -11.23
CA ARG A 143 -15.03 7.25 -10.16
C ARG A 143 -13.63 7.03 -10.71
N PRO A 144 -12.61 7.80 -10.27
CA PRO A 144 -11.24 7.59 -10.73
C PRO A 144 -10.61 6.37 -10.07
N LEU A 145 -9.59 5.83 -10.71
CA LEU A 145 -8.69 4.86 -10.12
C LEU A 145 -7.83 5.54 -9.04
N CYS A 146 -7.77 4.97 -7.85
CA CYS A 146 -6.92 5.47 -6.77
C CYS A 146 -5.88 4.43 -6.33
N ASN A 147 -4.90 4.87 -5.53
CA ASN A 147 -3.79 4.03 -5.06
C ASN A 147 -3.92 3.61 -3.58
N ILE A 148 -5.08 3.84 -2.95
CA ILE A 148 -5.32 3.43 -1.56
C ILE A 148 -5.36 1.90 -1.46
N CYS A 149 -4.74 1.36 -0.40
CA CYS A 149 -4.60 -0.07 -0.18
C CYS A 149 -4.65 -0.42 1.33
N PRO A 150 -5.79 -0.20 1.99
CA PRO A 150 -5.98 -0.71 3.34
C PRO A 150 -6.13 -2.23 3.30
N VAL A 151 -5.47 -2.92 4.22
CA VAL A 151 -5.41 -4.39 4.28
C VAL A 151 -5.71 -4.85 5.69
N VAL A 152 -6.54 -5.89 5.81
CA VAL A 152 -6.71 -6.67 7.05
C VAL A 152 -6.47 -8.14 6.72
N VAL A 153 -5.59 -8.77 7.48
CA VAL A 153 -5.23 -10.18 7.31
C VAL A 153 -5.82 -11.01 8.44
N VAL A 154 -6.46 -12.09 8.06
CA VAL A 154 -7.08 -13.07 8.96
C VAL A 154 -6.28 -14.37 8.90
N LYS A 155 -5.94 -14.93 10.04
CA LYS A 155 -5.28 -16.21 10.20
C LYS A 155 -6.06 -17.08 11.16
N ASP A 156 -6.31 -18.33 10.78
CA ASP A 156 -7.08 -19.29 11.59
C ASP A 156 -8.44 -18.73 12.07
N GLY A 157 -9.10 -17.95 11.20
CA GLY A 157 -10.40 -17.32 11.48
C GLY A 157 -10.36 -16.09 12.41
N GLN A 158 -9.17 -15.63 12.80
CA GLN A 158 -8.99 -14.48 13.69
C GLN A 158 -8.21 -13.35 12.99
N PRO A 159 -8.55 -12.07 13.22
CA PRO A 159 -7.74 -10.95 12.76
C PRO A 159 -6.31 -11.07 13.29
N TRP A 160 -5.35 -11.04 12.37
CA TRP A 160 -3.93 -11.17 12.72
C TRP A 160 -3.20 -9.84 12.63
N PHE A 161 -3.34 -9.13 11.52
CA PHE A 161 -2.80 -7.78 11.42
C PHE A 161 -3.60 -6.90 10.45
N CYS A 162 -3.50 -5.60 10.66
CA CYS A 162 -3.94 -4.61 9.70
C CYS A 162 -2.77 -3.70 9.30
N ILE A 163 -2.75 -3.30 8.03
CA ILE A 163 -1.65 -2.53 7.44
C ILE A 163 -2.14 -1.67 6.28
N GLY A 164 -1.46 -0.58 6.05
CA GLY A 164 -1.58 0.24 4.87
C GLY A 164 -0.52 1.32 4.85
N ALA A 165 -0.62 2.26 3.93
CA ALA A 165 0.39 3.29 3.77
C ALA A 165 -0.17 4.57 3.15
N SER A 166 0.58 5.66 3.29
CA SER A 166 0.51 6.84 2.44
C SER A 166 1.70 6.88 1.48
N GLY A 167 1.54 7.51 0.30
CA GLY A 167 2.65 7.63 -0.66
C GLY A 167 2.28 7.44 -2.13
N GLY A 168 1.01 7.57 -2.50
CA GLY A 168 0.55 7.43 -3.87
C GLY A 168 0.79 6.02 -4.44
N ARG A 169 1.38 5.90 -5.62
CA ARG A 169 1.70 4.61 -6.24
C ARG A 169 2.60 3.72 -5.38
N ARG A 170 3.47 4.30 -4.54
CA ARG A 170 4.42 3.59 -3.67
C ARG A 170 3.73 2.82 -2.54
N ILE A 171 2.42 3.03 -2.32
CA ILE A 171 1.63 2.34 -1.29
C ILE A 171 1.66 0.83 -1.50
N VAL A 172 1.33 0.35 -2.69
CA VAL A 172 1.28 -1.10 -2.98
C VAL A 172 2.63 -1.79 -2.77
N PRO A 173 3.76 -1.28 -3.32
CA PRO A 173 5.06 -1.85 -3.05
C PRO A 173 5.41 -1.98 -1.57
N ALA A 174 5.12 -0.95 -0.77
CA ALA A 174 5.42 -0.98 0.66
C ALA A 174 4.53 -1.98 1.41
N VAL A 175 3.22 -1.94 1.18
CA VAL A 175 2.25 -2.83 1.84
C VAL A 175 2.52 -4.29 1.46
N SER A 176 2.79 -4.58 0.16
CA SER A 176 3.09 -5.95 -0.28
C SER A 176 4.35 -6.51 0.38
N GLN A 177 5.45 -5.75 0.39
CA GLN A 177 6.70 -6.23 0.99
C GLN A 177 6.55 -6.51 2.47
N LEU A 178 5.91 -5.61 3.22
CA LEU A 178 5.68 -5.80 4.65
C LEU A 178 4.75 -6.99 4.91
N ALA A 179 3.65 -7.13 4.16
CA ALA A 179 2.77 -8.28 4.27
C ALA A 179 3.52 -9.61 4.00
N LEU A 180 4.33 -9.67 2.94
CA LEU A 180 5.14 -10.85 2.62
C LEU A 180 6.21 -11.13 3.69
N MET A 181 6.82 -10.11 4.30
CA MET A 181 7.77 -10.29 5.40
C MET A 181 7.09 -10.88 6.64
N LEU A 182 5.88 -10.43 6.96
CA LEU A 182 5.09 -10.97 8.08
C LEU A 182 4.60 -12.40 7.78
N ILE A 183 3.98 -12.62 6.61
CA ILE A 183 3.32 -13.88 6.25
C ILE A 183 4.35 -14.94 5.84
N ASP A 184 5.20 -14.64 4.87
CA ASP A 184 6.05 -15.63 4.20
C ASP A 184 7.37 -15.84 4.91
N ARG A 185 7.85 -14.83 5.65
CA ARG A 185 9.13 -14.88 6.36
C ARG A 185 8.97 -15.06 7.87
N GLY A 186 7.75 -14.90 8.40
CA GLY A 186 7.46 -15.00 9.83
C GLY A 186 8.25 -13.97 10.66
N MET A 187 8.52 -12.80 10.09
CA MET A 187 9.20 -11.71 10.80
C MET A 187 8.25 -11.04 11.77
N ASP A 188 8.79 -10.55 12.88
CA ASP A 188 8.06 -9.62 13.73
C ASP A 188 7.92 -8.25 13.01
N VAL A 189 6.96 -7.46 13.47
CA VAL A 189 6.59 -6.21 12.80
C VAL A 189 7.72 -5.17 12.86
N GLU A 190 8.45 -5.09 13.95
CA GLU A 190 9.57 -4.17 14.13
C GLU A 190 10.69 -4.50 13.14
N ALA A 191 11.13 -5.76 13.12
CA ALA A 191 12.15 -6.23 12.20
C ALA A 191 11.75 -6.02 10.74
N ALA A 192 10.47 -6.25 10.38
CA ALA A 192 9.97 -6.03 9.02
C ALA A 192 10.00 -4.54 8.61
N PHE A 193 9.62 -3.63 9.50
CA PHE A 193 9.63 -2.19 9.22
C PHE A 193 11.04 -1.62 9.06
N HIS A 194 12.03 -2.19 9.75
CA HIS A 194 13.43 -1.80 9.64
C HIS A 194 14.12 -2.36 8.39
N GLN A 195 13.51 -3.29 7.65
CA GLN A 195 14.10 -3.77 6.40
C GLN A 195 14.15 -2.66 5.35
N PRO A 196 15.27 -2.54 4.60
CA PRO A 196 15.31 -1.72 3.40
C PRO A 196 14.27 -2.18 2.39
N LYS A 197 13.66 -1.24 1.68
CA LYS A 197 12.54 -1.50 0.76
C LYS A 197 12.91 -1.21 -0.69
N ILE A 198 12.13 -1.75 -1.62
CA ILE A 198 12.17 -1.38 -3.03
C ILE A 198 10.84 -0.76 -3.44
N ASP A 199 10.87 0.12 -4.43
CA ASP A 199 9.65 0.71 -5.00
C ASP A 199 9.56 0.34 -6.49
N VAL A 200 8.52 -0.44 -6.80
CA VAL A 200 8.24 -0.99 -8.14
C VAL A 200 7.00 -0.32 -8.73
N SER A 201 6.69 0.88 -8.32
CA SER A 201 5.47 1.60 -8.69
C SER A 201 5.54 2.22 -10.09
N GLY A 202 5.51 1.43 -11.13
CA GLY A 202 5.49 1.93 -12.50
C GLY A 202 6.19 1.02 -13.50
N VAL A 203 6.53 1.60 -14.65
CA VAL A 203 7.26 0.92 -15.75
C VAL A 203 8.70 1.44 -15.90
N GLY A 204 9.12 2.36 -15.05
CA GLY A 204 10.49 2.89 -15.04
C GLY A 204 11.45 2.01 -14.24
N PRO A 205 12.69 2.48 -14.02
CA PRO A 205 13.64 1.79 -13.18
C PRO A 205 13.09 1.57 -11.77
N ILE A 206 13.36 0.39 -11.20
CA ILE A 206 13.01 0.06 -9.82
C ILE A 206 13.87 0.90 -8.89
N ARG A 207 13.23 1.59 -7.96
CA ARG A 207 13.92 2.34 -6.90
C ARG A 207 14.31 1.37 -5.80
N VAL A 208 15.59 1.23 -5.56
CA VAL A 208 16.13 0.36 -4.50
C VAL A 208 16.73 1.20 -3.40
N ASN A 209 16.43 0.86 -2.14
CA ASN A 209 17.07 1.52 -1.01
C ASN A 209 18.58 1.27 -1.08
N ARG A 210 19.37 2.34 -0.89
CA ARG A 210 20.84 2.28 -0.89
C ARG A 210 21.37 1.27 0.13
N ASP A 211 20.68 1.09 1.25
CA ASP A 211 21.10 0.22 2.35
C ASP A 211 20.83 -1.28 2.09
N LEU A 212 20.22 -1.61 0.95
CA LEU A 212 20.11 -3.02 0.52
C LEU A 212 21.51 -3.59 0.25
N PRO A 213 21.76 -4.86 0.62
CA PRO A 213 23.02 -5.53 0.30
C PRO A 213 23.33 -5.49 -1.20
N ASP A 214 24.60 -5.32 -1.55
CA ASP A 214 25.02 -5.23 -2.96
C ASP A 214 24.65 -6.47 -3.78
N ALA A 215 24.65 -7.65 -3.16
CA ALA A 215 24.20 -8.88 -3.81
C ALA A 215 22.72 -8.79 -4.24
N VAL A 216 21.86 -8.27 -3.37
CA VAL A 216 20.42 -8.02 -3.67
C VAL A 216 20.27 -7.02 -4.81
N LYS A 217 20.97 -5.89 -4.74
CA LYS A 217 20.93 -4.88 -5.82
C LYS A 217 21.37 -5.44 -7.15
N LYS A 218 22.46 -6.21 -7.19
CA LYS A 218 22.95 -6.89 -8.37
C LYS A 218 21.97 -7.93 -8.92
N ALA A 219 21.33 -8.71 -8.03
CA ALA A 219 20.35 -9.70 -8.44
C ALA A 219 19.12 -9.07 -9.11
N ILE A 220 18.61 -7.95 -8.55
CA ILE A 220 17.50 -7.19 -9.17
C ILE A 220 17.96 -6.57 -10.49
N ALA A 221 19.15 -5.94 -10.53
CA ALA A 221 19.70 -5.29 -11.72
C ALA A 221 19.93 -6.25 -12.90
N ALA A 222 20.16 -7.53 -12.62
CA ALA A 222 20.27 -8.56 -13.65
C ALA A 222 18.92 -8.86 -14.36
N LYS A 223 17.78 -8.43 -13.79
CA LYS A 223 16.43 -8.68 -14.31
C LYS A 223 15.75 -7.41 -14.80
N LEU A 224 15.88 -6.32 -14.07
CA LEU A 224 15.16 -5.07 -14.29
C LEU A 224 16.08 -3.87 -14.00
N PRO A 225 15.94 -2.77 -14.74
CA PRO A 225 16.71 -1.55 -14.46
C PRO A 225 16.47 -1.06 -13.04
N ILE A 226 17.51 -0.63 -12.35
CA ILE A 226 17.42 -0.08 -10.99
C ILE A 226 17.94 1.35 -10.90
N VAL A 227 17.49 2.08 -9.89
CA VAL A 227 18.08 3.33 -9.41
C VAL A 227 18.18 3.28 -7.88
N GLU A 228 19.37 3.56 -7.36
CA GLU A 228 19.56 3.62 -5.91
C GLU A 228 18.99 4.93 -5.34
N VAL A 229 18.27 4.80 -4.23
CA VAL A 229 17.62 5.91 -3.54
C VAL A 229 17.97 5.84 -2.06
N THR A 230 18.40 6.96 -1.50
CA THR A 230 18.49 7.10 -0.06
C THR A 230 17.12 7.38 0.51
N ASN A 231 16.74 6.70 1.59
CA ASN A 231 15.54 7.07 2.32
C ASN A 231 15.81 8.33 3.13
N HIS A 232 14.94 9.31 3.02
CA HIS A 232 15.04 10.60 3.70
C HIS A 232 13.77 10.88 4.51
N MET A 233 13.89 11.64 5.59
CA MET A 233 12.73 12.06 6.38
C MET A 233 11.78 12.97 5.59
N SER A 234 12.32 13.81 4.70
CA SER A 234 11.51 14.69 3.86
C SER A 234 12.29 15.13 2.61
N PRO A 235 11.75 14.93 1.38
CA PRO A 235 10.61 14.06 1.10
C PRO A 235 10.98 12.59 1.32
N LEU A 236 10.04 11.78 1.81
CA LEU A 236 10.25 10.35 1.96
C LEU A 236 10.59 9.70 0.61
N GLY A 237 11.66 8.90 0.59
CA GLY A 237 12.09 8.18 -0.62
C GLY A 237 11.12 7.07 -1.03
N PHE A 238 10.44 6.49 -0.04
CA PHE A 238 9.47 5.40 -0.15
C PHE A 238 8.11 5.81 0.42
N ALA A 239 7.16 4.86 0.51
CA ALA A 239 5.88 5.12 1.16
C ALA A 239 6.04 5.21 2.69
N ASN A 240 5.00 5.70 3.34
CA ASN A 240 4.90 5.81 4.79
C ASN A 240 3.84 4.81 5.30
N PRO A 241 4.21 3.53 5.56
CA PRO A 241 3.32 2.51 6.09
C PRO A 241 3.12 2.64 7.59
N CYS A 242 2.00 2.10 8.08
CA CYS A 242 1.83 1.70 9.47
C CYS A 242 1.04 0.39 9.56
N ALA A 243 1.22 -0.33 10.66
CA ALA A 243 0.55 -1.60 10.92
C ALA A 243 0.27 -1.79 12.41
N ILE A 244 -0.72 -2.62 12.71
CA ILE A 244 -0.90 -3.24 14.02
C ILE A 244 -0.94 -4.75 13.81
N VAL A 245 -0.14 -5.47 14.57
CA VAL A 245 -0.08 -6.93 14.58
C VAL A 245 -0.56 -7.44 15.94
N ARG A 246 -1.42 -8.43 15.93
CA ARG A 246 -1.89 -9.15 17.11
C ARG A 246 -1.14 -10.47 17.22
N ASP A 247 -0.50 -10.70 18.35
CA ASP A 247 0.07 -12.01 18.66
C ASP A 247 -1.09 -13.03 18.83
N PRO A 248 -1.13 -14.11 18.05
CA PRO A 248 -2.24 -15.05 18.12
C PRO A 248 -2.26 -15.88 19.41
N ALA A 249 -1.13 -16.01 20.13
CA ALA A 249 -1.03 -16.79 21.36
C ALA A 249 -1.40 -15.95 22.60
N THR A 250 -0.98 -14.69 22.65
CA THR A 250 -1.15 -13.82 23.82
C THR A 250 -2.27 -12.80 23.65
N GLY A 251 -2.65 -12.47 22.41
CA GLY A 251 -3.55 -11.37 22.08
C GLY A 251 -2.90 -9.99 22.14
N GLU A 252 -1.62 -9.90 22.46
CA GLU A 252 -0.88 -8.65 22.54
C GLU A 252 -0.86 -7.91 21.20
N LEU A 253 -1.06 -6.60 21.26
CA LEU A 253 -1.07 -5.72 20.10
C LEU A 253 0.25 -4.95 20.00
N THR A 254 0.93 -5.07 18.87
CA THR A 254 2.14 -4.30 18.56
C THR A 254 1.88 -3.39 17.38
N GLY A 255 2.03 -2.08 17.56
CA GLY A 255 1.91 -1.08 16.50
C GLY A 255 3.27 -0.62 15.99
N MET A 256 3.39 -0.42 14.67
CA MET A 256 4.61 0.09 14.05
C MET A 256 4.30 1.08 12.93
N ASN A 257 5.15 2.10 12.79
CA ASN A 257 5.08 3.11 11.74
C ASN A 257 6.39 3.15 10.95
N GLU A 258 6.37 3.82 9.79
CA GLU A 258 7.60 4.07 9.01
C GLU A 258 8.64 4.77 9.89
N VAL A 259 9.79 4.12 10.04
CA VAL A 259 10.87 4.55 10.96
C VAL A 259 11.48 5.90 10.60
N MET A 260 11.41 6.28 9.32
CA MET A 260 11.93 7.57 8.84
C MET A 260 10.89 8.70 8.89
N SER A 261 9.65 8.44 9.32
CA SER A 261 8.59 9.45 9.36
C SER A 261 8.53 10.18 10.69
N PRO A 262 8.87 11.47 10.76
CA PRO A 262 8.76 12.23 12.00
C PRO A 262 7.31 12.62 12.35
N TRP A 263 6.37 12.36 11.45
CA TRP A 263 4.95 12.66 11.64
C TRP A 263 4.10 11.44 11.98
N ALA A 264 4.70 10.25 11.94
CA ALA A 264 4.02 9.03 12.32
C ALA A 264 4.20 8.75 13.81
N GLY A 265 3.22 8.12 14.42
CA GLY A 265 3.25 7.75 15.84
C GLY A 265 2.19 6.72 16.17
N GLY A 266 2.33 6.11 17.33
CA GLY A 266 1.35 5.17 17.89
C GLY A 266 1.00 5.57 19.31
N ALA A 267 -0.19 5.17 19.77
CA ALA A 267 -0.64 5.29 21.15
C ALA A 267 -1.33 4.00 21.56
N ALA A 268 -1.13 3.59 22.79
CA ALA A 268 -1.84 2.50 23.45
C ALA A 268 -2.48 3.02 24.74
N GLN A 269 -3.64 2.44 25.12
CA GLN A 269 -4.33 2.72 26.37
C GLN A 269 -4.42 1.45 27.21
#